data_42b06ca4ea006145426afd136e370816
#
_entry.id   42b06ca4ea006145426afd136e370816
#
_cell.length_a   1.000
_cell.length_b   1.000
_cell.length_c   1.000
_cell.angle_alpha   90.00
_cell.angle_beta   90.00
_cell.angle_gamma   90.00
#
_symmetry.space_group_name_H-M   'P 1'
#
loop_
_entity.id
_entity.type
_entity.pdbx_description
1 polymer ?
#
loop_
_entity_poly.entity_id
_entity_poly.type
_entity_poly.pdbx_seq_one_letter_code
_entity_poly.pdbx_strand_id
1 'polypeptide(L)'
;DLCAVVSILSAHNSINNLSFVTLCNDCNEGYKTDTVMSKSTFKILFYLRKNYVNKEGKASIMIRITVNGEMSQFSSKLDVEPRLWDTKLGRLSGNGAKARQVNNMLDDIRTALNNHYRYIESRDSFVTAEKVRNAFLGYEVRQQTLLELFKQHNEDAEKLCGISKAPATLVKYDRTYRRLEEFMKVKYRISDIALREIDHKFVTDFEFYLRTVSRCNENTTGKFMQIFRKIILIAKNNGWITVDPFANYHIHMKAVDRGYLTEEELERILKKDFQSQRLEQVRDIFIFSCFTGLAYIDVYNLKKENICTSFDGSKWLKLHRQKTATPVNLPLLKIPLAILEKYEGKLNGKYKVA
;
A
#
# COMPACT_ATOMS: atom_id res chain seq x y z
N ASP A 1 28.08 -7.27 -26.62
CA ASP A 1 28.50 -6.84 -25.30
C ASP A 1 28.14 -7.86 -24.23
N LEU A 2 29.10 -8.79 -23.98
CA LEU A 2 28.94 -9.85 -22.97
C LEU A 2 28.71 -9.33 -21.53
N CYS A 3 29.11 -8.11 -21.23
CA CYS A 3 28.85 -7.48 -19.93
C CYS A 3 27.37 -7.25 -19.64
N ALA A 4 26.55 -7.01 -20.66
CA ALA A 4 25.10 -6.78 -20.47
C ALA A 4 24.36 -8.08 -20.08
N VAL A 5 24.79 -9.22 -20.61
CA VAL A 5 24.18 -10.53 -20.31
C VAL A 5 24.53 -10.99 -18.90
N VAL A 6 25.75 -10.73 -18.44
CA VAL A 6 26.19 -11.05 -17.06
C VAL A 6 25.50 -10.13 -16.04
N SER A 7 25.26 -8.86 -16.38
CA SER A 7 24.54 -7.91 -15.51
C SER A 7 23.06 -8.28 -15.29
N ILE A 8 22.43 -8.90 -16.28
CA ILE A 8 21.03 -9.34 -16.17
C ILE A 8 20.89 -10.54 -15.23
N LEU A 9 21.90 -11.40 -15.17
CA LEU A 9 21.90 -12.57 -14.29
C LEU A 9 22.40 -12.28 -12.87
N SER A 10 23.27 -11.26 -12.68
CA SER A 10 23.74 -10.89 -11.34
C SER A 10 22.77 -9.99 -10.56
N ALA A 11 21.86 -9.30 -11.23
CA ALA A 11 20.90 -8.42 -10.57
C ALA A 11 19.81 -9.16 -9.76
N HIS A 12 19.77 -10.48 -9.80
CA HIS A 12 18.78 -11.27 -9.05
C HIS A 12 19.31 -11.89 -7.74
N ASN A 13 20.58 -11.76 -7.41
CA ASN A 13 21.18 -12.41 -6.23
C ASN A 13 21.86 -11.48 -5.21
N SER A 14 21.64 -10.17 -5.28
CA SER A 14 22.21 -9.24 -4.28
C SER A 14 21.13 -8.35 -3.66
N ILE A 15 20.34 -8.92 -2.76
CA ILE A 15 19.61 -8.17 -1.76
C ILE A 15 20.01 -8.75 -0.40
N ASN A 16 21.15 -8.33 0.11
CA ASN A 16 21.37 -8.17 1.55
C ASN A 16 22.58 -7.25 1.75
N ASN A 17 22.30 -6.15 2.44
CA ASN A 17 23.24 -5.23 3.08
C ASN A 17 24.27 -4.52 2.19
N LEU A 18 24.01 -3.24 1.96
CA LEU A 18 25.03 -2.19 2.12
C LEU A 18 24.36 -0.80 2.16
N SER A 19 24.49 -0.19 3.31
CA SER A 19 24.29 1.23 3.53
C SER A 19 25.32 2.03 2.70
N PHE A 20 24.82 2.87 1.81
CA PHE A 20 25.63 3.95 1.23
C PHE A 20 24.99 5.28 1.58
N VAL A 21 25.62 5.95 2.55
CA VAL A 21 25.53 7.38 2.74
C VAL A 21 26.47 8.01 1.73
N THR A 22 25.94 8.69 0.73
CA THR A 22 26.72 9.61 -0.10
C THR A 22 26.08 10.98 0.03
N LEU A 23 26.77 11.85 0.76
CA LEU A 23 26.58 13.28 0.82
C LEU A 23 26.79 13.88 -0.58
N CYS A 24 25.77 14.48 -1.15
CA CYS A 24 25.93 15.53 -2.14
C CYS A 24 25.48 16.85 -1.48
N ASN A 25 26.45 17.62 -1.05
CA ASN A 25 26.30 19.06 -0.87
C ASN A 25 26.19 19.71 -2.26
N ASP A 26 25.39 20.76 -2.30
CA ASP A 26 25.19 21.77 -3.33
C ASP A 26 23.88 21.61 -4.13
N CYS A 27 22.86 22.25 -3.55
CA CYS A 27 21.87 23.09 -4.25
C CYS A 27 21.02 23.81 -3.20
N ASN A 28 21.58 24.93 -2.73
CA ASN A 28 20.87 25.85 -1.85
C ASN A 28 20.17 26.89 -2.74
N GLU A 29 18.97 26.59 -3.21
CA GLU A 29 18.04 27.60 -3.69
C GLU A 29 16.75 27.48 -2.89
N GLY A 30 16.56 28.50 -2.06
CA GLY A 30 15.47 28.60 -1.11
C GLY A 30 14.12 28.76 -1.78
N TYR A 31 13.36 27.69 -1.85
CA TYR A 31 11.90 27.81 -1.94
C TYR A 31 11.38 28.19 -0.55
N LYS A 32 11.11 29.49 -0.36
CA LYS A 32 10.24 29.95 0.71
C LYS A 32 8.84 29.38 0.44
N THR A 33 8.57 28.21 0.99
CA THR A 33 7.19 27.77 1.16
C THR A 33 6.63 28.58 2.31
N ASP A 34 5.94 29.66 2.01
CA ASP A 34 5.01 30.28 2.94
C ASP A 34 3.92 29.24 3.26
N THR A 35 4.23 28.40 4.24
CA THR A 35 3.25 27.51 4.86
C THR A 35 2.42 28.41 5.75
N VAL A 36 1.40 29.08 5.18
CA VAL A 36 0.30 29.61 5.96
C VAL A 36 -0.36 28.40 6.62
N MET A 37 0.08 28.08 7.84
CA MET A 37 -0.70 27.23 8.74
C MET A 37 -1.98 28.01 9.02
N SER A 38 -3.05 27.76 8.28
CA SER A 38 -4.38 28.17 8.65
C SER A 38 -4.70 27.41 9.92
N LYS A 39 -4.51 28.08 11.09
CA LYS A 39 -4.92 27.51 12.38
C LYS A 39 -6.40 27.23 12.29
N SER A 40 -6.77 25.95 12.24
CA SER A 40 -8.16 25.53 12.33
C SER A 40 -8.77 26.13 13.58
N THR A 41 -9.87 26.87 13.40
CA THR A 41 -10.56 27.51 14.53
C THR A 41 -11.52 26.52 15.13
N PHE A 42 -11.28 26.13 16.40
CA PHE A 42 -12.16 25.25 17.16
C PHE A 42 -12.72 25.97 18.38
N LYS A 43 -14.06 26.04 18.48
CA LYS A 43 -14.76 26.67 19.61
C LYS A 43 -15.87 25.76 20.13
N ILE A 44 -16.02 25.71 21.46
CA ILE A 44 -17.10 25.02 22.16
C ILE A 44 -17.86 26.04 22.97
N LEU A 45 -19.18 26.12 22.79
CA LEU A 45 -20.07 26.99 23.50
C LEU A 45 -21.17 26.18 24.18
N PHE A 46 -21.35 26.41 25.49
CA PHE A 46 -22.49 25.92 26.23
C PHE A 46 -23.54 27.04 26.37
N TYR A 47 -24.80 26.71 26.11
CA TYR A 47 -25.90 27.67 26.20
C TYR A 47 -27.22 26.98 26.59
N LEU A 48 -28.16 27.72 27.16
CA LEU A 48 -29.49 27.19 27.48
C LEU A 48 -30.45 27.35 26.31
N ARG A 49 -31.28 26.33 26.10
CA ARG A 49 -32.39 26.39 25.15
C ARG A 49 -33.55 27.16 25.81
N LYS A 50 -33.59 28.50 25.68
CA LYS A 50 -34.54 29.38 26.36
C LYS A 50 -36.01 29.08 26.03
N ASN A 51 -36.30 28.51 24.87
CA ASN A 51 -37.67 28.31 24.38
C ASN A 51 -38.30 26.99 24.85
N TYR A 52 -37.64 26.22 25.68
CA TYR A 52 -38.14 24.95 26.18
C TYR A 52 -37.70 24.72 27.63
N VAL A 53 -38.66 24.80 28.52
CA VAL A 53 -38.49 24.47 29.94
C VAL A 53 -39.30 23.21 30.19
N ASN A 54 -38.72 22.19 30.80
CA ASN A 54 -39.41 20.95 31.12
C ASN A 54 -40.47 21.17 32.23
N LYS A 55 -41.27 20.12 32.52
CA LYS A 55 -42.35 20.19 33.55
C LYS A 55 -41.83 20.53 34.96
N GLU A 56 -40.53 20.39 35.20
CA GLU A 56 -39.87 20.70 36.48
C GLU A 56 -39.26 22.11 36.50
N GLY A 57 -39.51 22.95 35.52
CA GLY A 57 -38.97 24.32 35.46
C GLY A 57 -37.48 24.37 35.03
N LYS A 58 -36.90 23.28 34.51
CA LYS A 58 -35.51 23.20 34.09
C LYS A 58 -35.36 23.30 32.57
N ALA A 59 -34.25 23.86 32.09
CA ALA A 59 -33.87 23.95 30.68
C ALA A 59 -32.62 23.13 30.42
N SER A 60 -32.58 22.48 29.24
CA SER A 60 -31.43 21.68 28.82
C SER A 60 -30.27 22.55 28.37
N ILE A 61 -29.07 22.19 28.81
CA ILE A 61 -27.82 22.78 28.33
C ILE A 61 -27.50 22.20 26.95
N MET A 62 -27.38 23.10 25.97
CA MET A 62 -26.99 22.77 24.62
C MET A 62 -25.49 23.02 24.42
N ILE A 63 -24.87 22.19 23.60
CA ILE A 63 -23.48 22.28 23.19
C ILE A 63 -23.46 22.71 21.73
N ARG A 64 -22.69 23.74 21.41
CA ARG A 64 -22.40 24.17 20.06
C ARG A 64 -20.89 24.02 19.80
N ILE A 65 -20.57 23.27 18.80
CA ILE A 65 -19.20 23.10 18.28
C ILE A 65 -19.09 23.93 17.01
N THR A 66 -18.06 24.72 16.88
CA THR A 66 -17.72 25.47 15.64
C THR A 66 -16.31 25.10 15.21
N VAL A 67 -16.16 24.66 13.97
CA VAL A 67 -14.89 24.36 13.33
C VAL A 67 -14.84 25.09 11.99
N ASN A 68 -13.87 25.98 11.78
CA ASN A 68 -13.69 26.73 10.54
C ASN A 68 -14.95 27.45 10.04
N GLY A 69 -15.81 27.92 10.98
CA GLY A 69 -17.07 28.59 10.65
C GLY A 69 -18.29 27.66 10.54
N GLU A 70 -18.11 26.38 10.34
CA GLU A 70 -19.21 25.39 10.36
C GLU A 70 -19.64 25.07 11.79
N MET A 71 -20.95 24.92 12.01
CA MET A 71 -21.54 24.70 13.34
C MET A 71 -22.28 23.38 13.41
N SER A 72 -22.14 22.68 14.55
CA SER A 72 -22.96 21.53 14.92
C SER A 72 -23.46 21.69 16.36
N GLN A 73 -24.70 21.27 16.63
CA GLN A 73 -25.35 21.47 17.93
C GLN A 73 -25.98 20.16 18.40
N PHE A 74 -25.90 19.91 19.73
CA PHE A 74 -26.57 18.78 20.38
C PHE A 74 -26.80 19.05 21.87
N SER A 75 -27.66 18.25 22.53
CA SER A 75 -27.92 18.35 23.93
C SER A 75 -26.84 17.68 24.77
N SER A 76 -26.45 18.33 25.89
CA SER A 76 -25.56 17.71 26.88
C SER A 76 -26.30 16.70 27.77
N LYS A 77 -27.62 16.58 27.66
CA LYS A 77 -28.51 15.84 28.59
C LYS A 77 -28.45 16.31 30.04
N LEU A 78 -27.94 17.49 30.29
CA LEU A 78 -27.93 18.15 31.60
C LEU A 78 -29.03 19.21 31.63
N ASP A 79 -29.92 19.13 32.61
CA ASP A 79 -31.03 20.07 32.80
C ASP A 79 -30.78 20.92 34.05
N VAL A 80 -30.92 22.24 33.92
CA VAL A 80 -30.63 23.20 34.99
C VAL A 80 -31.70 24.27 35.06
N GLU A 81 -31.83 24.89 36.21
CA GLU A 81 -32.72 26.05 36.39
C GLU A 81 -32.18 27.25 35.63
N PRO A 82 -32.98 27.90 34.75
CA PRO A 82 -32.49 29.02 33.93
C PRO A 82 -31.99 30.22 34.76
N ARG A 83 -32.51 30.41 35.97
CA ARG A 83 -32.10 31.48 36.87
C ARG A 83 -30.67 31.38 37.38
N LEU A 84 -30.14 30.16 37.46
CA LEU A 84 -28.78 29.87 37.94
C LEU A 84 -27.74 29.88 36.82
N TRP A 85 -28.15 30.09 35.57
CA TRP A 85 -27.26 30.03 34.41
C TRP A 85 -26.64 31.39 34.09
N ASP A 86 -25.29 31.46 34.12
CA ASP A 86 -24.55 32.60 33.62
C ASP A 86 -24.33 32.45 32.11
N THR A 87 -24.96 33.29 31.32
CA THR A 87 -24.89 33.28 29.87
C THR A 87 -23.54 33.76 29.33
N LYS A 88 -22.80 34.60 30.08
CA LYS A 88 -21.49 35.11 29.69
C LYS A 88 -20.40 34.06 29.91
N LEU A 89 -20.46 33.40 31.05
CA LEU A 89 -19.48 32.36 31.40
C LEU A 89 -19.83 30.98 30.82
N GLY A 90 -21.09 30.75 30.40
CA GLY A 90 -21.57 29.45 29.94
C GLY A 90 -21.53 28.38 31.03
N ARG A 91 -21.82 28.75 32.27
CA ARG A 91 -21.73 27.92 33.48
C ARG A 91 -22.85 28.23 34.47
N LEU A 92 -23.05 27.36 35.46
CA LEU A 92 -23.94 27.66 36.58
C LEU A 92 -23.27 28.61 37.57
N SER A 93 -24.05 29.62 37.98
CA SER A 93 -23.66 30.56 39.04
C SER A 93 -23.77 29.94 40.44
N GLY A 94 -22.93 30.38 41.36
CA GLY A 94 -22.94 29.95 42.75
C GLY A 94 -21.97 28.81 43.09
N ASN A 95 -21.72 28.66 44.43
CA ASN A 95 -20.75 27.69 44.96
C ASN A 95 -21.39 26.43 45.56
N GLY A 96 -22.67 26.20 45.32
CA GLY A 96 -23.40 25.03 45.84
C GLY A 96 -22.86 23.71 45.23
N ALA A 97 -23.01 22.61 45.95
CA ALA A 97 -22.55 21.28 45.49
C ALA A 97 -23.09 20.91 44.12
N LYS A 98 -24.36 21.22 43.82
CA LYS A 98 -25.00 20.97 42.52
C LYS A 98 -24.37 21.81 41.40
N ALA A 99 -24.05 23.09 41.67
CA ALA A 99 -23.42 23.95 40.68
C ALA A 99 -21.99 23.45 40.35
N ARG A 100 -21.22 23.04 41.35
CA ARG A 100 -19.90 22.45 41.18
C ARG A 100 -19.96 21.16 40.36
N GLN A 101 -20.89 20.26 40.68
CA GLN A 101 -21.06 18.99 39.97
C GLN A 101 -21.35 19.20 38.47
N VAL A 102 -22.32 20.09 38.16
CA VAL A 102 -22.67 20.38 36.75
C VAL A 102 -21.50 21.07 36.03
N ASN A 103 -20.83 22.02 36.68
CA ASN A 103 -19.69 22.70 36.09
C ASN A 103 -18.53 21.74 35.82
N ASN A 104 -18.26 20.78 36.70
CA ASN A 104 -17.24 19.72 36.45
C ASN A 104 -17.63 18.85 35.25
N MET A 105 -18.92 18.45 35.15
CA MET A 105 -19.39 17.70 33.98
C MET A 105 -19.23 18.48 32.66
N LEU A 106 -19.46 19.81 32.68
CA LEU A 106 -19.23 20.65 31.50
C LEU A 106 -17.72 20.72 31.11
N ASP A 107 -16.85 20.74 32.12
CA ASP A 107 -15.39 20.71 31.88
C ASP A 107 -14.93 19.36 31.36
N ASP A 108 -15.47 18.24 31.84
CA ASP A 108 -15.24 16.89 31.34
C ASP A 108 -15.68 16.78 29.87
N ILE A 109 -16.87 17.27 29.54
CA ILE A 109 -17.38 17.30 28.15
C ILE A 109 -16.46 18.14 27.26
N ARG A 110 -16.03 19.32 27.75
CA ARG A 110 -15.08 20.17 27.01
C ARG A 110 -13.77 19.46 26.74
N THR A 111 -13.23 18.78 27.73
CA THR A 111 -11.98 18.00 27.61
C THR A 111 -12.14 16.85 26.63
N ALA A 112 -13.24 16.09 26.71
CA ALA A 112 -13.50 15.01 25.77
C ALA A 112 -13.63 15.50 24.32
N LEU A 113 -14.37 16.61 24.10
CA LEU A 113 -14.51 17.22 22.77
C LEU A 113 -13.16 17.72 22.21
N ASN A 114 -12.30 18.33 23.05
CA ASN A 114 -10.96 18.72 22.65
C ASN A 114 -10.10 17.52 22.27
N ASN A 115 -10.19 16.41 23.01
CA ASN A 115 -9.46 15.18 22.72
C ASN A 115 -9.93 14.56 21.39
N HIS A 116 -11.25 14.50 21.15
CA HIS A 116 -11.79 14.04 19.87
C HIS A 116 -11.37 14.94 18.72
N TYR A 117 -11.40 16.27 18.90
CA TYR A 117 -10.93 17.21 17.87
C TYR A 117 -9.47 16.94 17.51
N ARG A 118 -8.56 16.86 18.49
CA ARG A 118 -7.14 16.59 18.28
C ARG A 118 -6.89 15.23 17.63
N TYR A 119 -7.63 14.21 18.05
CA TYR A 119 -7.55 12.87 17.48
C TYR A 119 -7.93 12.87 16.01
N ILE A 120 -9.06 13.52 15.65
CA ILE A 120 -9.50 13.64 14.25
C ILE A 120 -8.51 14.48 13.45
N GLU A 121 -8.03 15.61 14.00
CA GLU A 121 -7.05 16.49 13.34
C GLU A 121 -5.72 15.77 13.00
N SER A 122 -5.29 14.85 13.85
CA SER A 122 -4.05 14.06 13.60
C SER A 122 -4.23 12.95 12.57
N ARG A 123 -5.46 12.56 12.26
CA ARG A 123 -5.78 11.38 11.45
C ARG A 123 -6.43 11.71 10.13
N ASP A 124 -7.31 12.69 10.11
CA ASP A 124 -8.12 13.04 8.95
C ASP A 124 -7.54 14.28 8.23
N SER A 125 -7.74 14.33 6.91
CA SER A 125 -7.30 15.45 6.09
C SER A 125 -7.97 16.78 6.45
N PHE A 126 -9.19 16.73 7.00
CA PHE A 126 -9.90 17.89 7.53
C PHE A 126 -10.87 17.52 8.65
N VAL A 127 -11.05 18.46 9.58
CA VAL A 127 -11.98 18.31 10.71
C VAL A 127 -13.25 19.13 10.45
N THR A 128 -14.42 18.52 10.68
CA THR A 128 -15.71 19.22 10.68
C THR A 128 -16.35 19.18 12.06
N ALA A 129 -17.21 20.16 12.35
CA ALA A 129 -17.97 20.20 13.60
C ALA A 129 -18.86 18.94 13.76
N GLU A 130 -19.34 18.39 12.67
CA GLU A 130 -20.15 17.19 12.65
C GLU A 130 -19.34 15.91 12.98
N LYS A 131 -18.12 15.78 12.45
CA LYS A 131 -17.21 14.66 12.79
C LYS A 131 -16.93 14.65 14.30
N VAL A 132 -16.60 15.80 14.89
CA VAL A 132 -16.32 15.91 16.32
C VAL A 132 -17.55 15.56 17.16
N ARG A 133 -18.75 16.05 16.76
CA ARG A 133 -20.01 15.68 17.42
C ARG A 133 -20.26 14.17 17.38
N ASN A 134 -20.13 13.58 16.20
CA ASN A 134 -20.42 12.15 15.99
C ASN A 134 -19.43 11.27 16.77
N ALA A 135 -18.16 11.64 16.81
CA ALA A 135 -17.15 10.97 17.63
C ALA A 135 -17.49 11.03 19.13
N PHE A 136 -17.88 12.21 19.63
CA PHE A 136 -18.28 12.40 21.04
C PHE A 136 -19.55 11.61 21.40
N LEU A 137 -20.54 11.56 20.49
CA LEU A 137 -21.80 10.84 20.74
C LEU A 137 -21.69 9.33 20.50
N GLY A 138 -20.50 8.83 20.08
CA GLY A 138 -20.32 7.42 19.75
C GLY A 138 -20.98 7.01 18.42
N TYR A 139 -21.43 7.98 17.62
CA TYR A 139 -21.96 7.75 16.26
C TYR A 139 -20.82 7.63 15.22
N GLU A 140 -19.59 7.52 15.69
CA GLU A 140 -18.49 7.14 14.80
C GLU A 140 -18.76 5.71 14.30
N VAL A 141 -19.39 5.62 13.15
CA VAL A 141 -19.21 4.45 12.29
C VAL A 141 -17.68 4.34 12.15
N ARG A 142 -17.07 3.27 12.66
CA ARG A 142 -15.66 2.98 12.42
C ARG A 142 -15.42 3.18 10.92
N GLN A 143 -14.95 4.37 10.58
CA GLN A 143 -14.66 4.65 9.18
C GLN A 143 -13.47 3.77 8.81
N GLN A 144 -13.71 2.80 7.97
CA GLN A 144 -12.64 1.97 7.43
C GLN A 144 -11.63 2.89 6.76
N THR A 145 -10.38 2.76 7.15
CA THR A 145 -9.29 3.56 6.58
C THR A 145 -8.51 2.77 5.56
N LEU A 146 -7.75 3.47 4.72
CA LEU A 146 -7.02 2.86 3.61
C LEU A 146 -5.96 1.86 4.10
N LEU A 147 -5.12 2.27 5.05
CA LEU A 147 -4.04 1.41 5.52
C LEU A 147 -4.55 0.25 6.37
N GLU A 148 -5.62 0.46 7.16
CA GLU A 148 -6.26 -0.62 7.92
C GLU A 148 -6.81 -1.70 6.98
N LEU A 149 -7.55 -1.29 5.93
CA LEU A 149 -8.02 -2.21 4.89
C LEU A 149 -6.87 -2.92 4.18
N PHE A 150 -5.84 -2.18 3.78
CA PHE A 150 -4.72 -2.75 3.06
C PHE A 150 -3.93 -3.74 3.93
N LYS A 151 -3.73 -3.43 5.22
CA LYS A 151 -3.09 -4.32 6.18
C LYS A 151 -3.88 -5.62 6.33
N GLN A 152 -5.21 -5.54 6.53
CA GLN A 152 -6.08 -6.71 6.60
C GLN A 152 -5.97 -7.57 5.32
N HIS A 153 -6.01 -6.92 4.13
CA HIS A 153 -5.82 -7.63 2.87
C HIS A 153 -4.47 -8.35 2.79
N ASN A 154 -3.39 -7.74 3.31
CA ASN A 154 -2.06 -8.36 3.28
C ASN A 154 -1.97 -9.55 4.24
N GLU A 155 -2.53 -9.44 5.43
CA GLU A 155 -2.62 -10.53 6.40
C GLU A 155 -3.40 -11.73 5.84
N ASP A 156 -4.52 -11.47 5.16
CA ASP A 156 -5.31 -12.54 4.52
C ASP A 156 -4.57 -13.14 3.31
N ALA A 157 -3.87 -12.33 2.55
CA ALA A 157 -3.02 -12.80 1.46
C ALA A 157 -1.85 -13.66 1.96
N GLU A 158 -1.29 -13.35 3.13
CA GLU A 158 -0.22 -14.12 3.77
C GLU A 158 -0.70 -15.52 4.18
N LYS A 159 -1.89 -15.63 4.77
CA LYS A 159 -2.52 -16.93 5.11
C LYS A 159 -2.71 -17.83 3.89
N LEU A 160 -2.87 -17.23 2.70
CA LEU A 160 -3.01 -17.92 1.42
C LEU A 160 -1.67 -18.20 0.72
N CYS A 161 -0.54 -17.86 1.35
CA CYS A 161 0.79 -18.09 0.81
C CYS A 161 1.07 -19.59 0.71
N GLY A 162 1.54 -20.04 -0.45
CA GLY A 162 1.76 -21.47 -0.72
C GLY A 162 0.50 -22.24 -1.15
N ILE A 163 -0.71 -21.72 -0.93
CA ILE A 163 -1.97 -22.32 -1.39
C ILE A 163 -2.37 -21.70 -2.74
N SER A 164 -2.62 -20.40 -2.77
CA SER A 164 -3.08 -19.67 -3.95
C SER A 164 -2.27 -18.40 -4.26
N LYS A 165 -1.35 -18.02 -3.40
CA LYS A 165 -0.50 -16.84 -3.53
C LYS A 165 0.97 -17.21 -3.49
N ALA A 166 1.75 -16.65 -4.42
CA ALA A 166 3.20 -16.79 -4.40
C ALA A 166 3.83 -15.77 -3.43
N PRO A 167 4.92 -16.09 -2.70
CA PRO A 167 5.61 -15.17 -1.80
C PRO A 167 6.00 -13.85 -2.47
N ALA A 168 6.43 -13.89 -3.73
CA ALA A 168 6.76 -12.69 -4.50
C ALA A 168 5.57 -11.72 -4.71
N THR A 169 4.34 -12.20 -4.58
CA THR A 169 3.12 -11.35 -4.65
C THR A 169 2.94 -10.58 -3.36
N LEU A 170 3.19 -11.21 -2.21
CA LEU A 170 3.12 -10.55 -0.90
C LEU A 170 4.11 -9.40 -0.78
N VAL A 171 5.35 -9.60 -1.24
CA VAL A 171 6.37 -8.54 -1.28
C VAL A 171 5.90 -7.32 -2.09
N LYS A 172 5.16 -7.53 -3.18
CA LYS A 172 4.62 -6.41 -3.98
C LYS A 172 3.51 -5.66 -3.24
N TYR A 173 2.65 -6.37 -2.52
CA TYR A 173 1.60 -5.76 -1.70
C TYR A 173 2.20 -4.94 -0.56
N ASP A 174 3.15 -5.50 0.19
CA ASP A 174 3.85 -4.81 1.27
C ASP A 174 4.58 -3.54 0.78
N ARG A 175 5.29 -3.62 -0.34
CA ARG A 175 5.93 -2.45 -0.95
C ARG A 175 4.92 -1.36 -1.32
N THR A 176 3.76 -1.72 -1.85
CA THR A 176 2.71 -0.75 -2.21
C THR A 176 2.12 -0.11 -0.96
N TYR A 177 1.86 -0.90 0.08
CA TYR A 177 1.42 -0.41 1.38
C TYR A 177 2.38 0.65 1.94
N ARG A 178 3.67 0.35 2.02
CA ARG A 178 4.69 1.28 2.53
C ARG A 178 4.78 2.55 1.69
N ARG A 179 4.67 2.46 0.36
CA ARG A 179 4.67 3.65 -0.51
C ARG A 179 3.45 4.53 -0.31
N LEU A 180 2.28 3.97 -0.06
CA LEU A 180 1.08 4.74 0.29
C LEU A 180 1.23 5.41 1.66
N GLU A 181 1.74 4.69 2.65
CA GLU A 181 2.02 5.25 3.98
C GLU A 181 3.01 6.43 3.91
N GLU A 182 4.14 6.26 3.22
CA GLU A 182 5.13 7.32 3.00
C GLU A 182 4.52 8.53 2.28
N PHE A 183 3.76 8.29 1.22
CA PHE A 183 3.07 9.33 0.46
C PHE A 183 2.13 10.16 1.33
N MET A 184 1.28 9.53 2.13
CA MET A 184 0.36 10.24 3.01
C MET A 184 1.11 11.06 4.06
N LYS A 185 2.19 10.54 4.63
CA LYS A 185 3.04 11.28 5.59
C LYS A 185 3.70 12.49 4.95
N VAL A 186 4.24 12.34 3.73
CA VAL A 186 5.02 13.39 3.06
C VAL A 186 4.09 14.46 2.47
N LYS A 187 3.04 14.05 1.74
CA LYS A 187 2.18 14.98 0.97
C LYS A 187 1.07 15.58 1.82
N TYR A 188 0.40 14.76 2.61
CA TYR A 188 -0.80 15.15 3.38
C TYR A 188 -0.53 15.34 4.87
N ARG A 189 0.63 14.89 5.39
CA ARG A 189 1.00 14.92 6.82
C ARG A 189 0.01 14.18 7.72
N ILE A 190 -0.59 13.12 7.21
CA ILE A 190 -1.52 12.24 7.93
C ILE A 190 -0.95 10.83 8.03
N SER A 191 -1.37 10.09 9.04
CA SER A 191 -0.96 8.70 9.24
C SER A 191 -1.80 7.71 8.44
N ASP A 192 -3.06 8.02 8.16
CA ASP A 192 -4.01 7.23 7.38
C ASP A 192 -5.14 8.12 6.87
N ILE A 193 -5.97 7.65 5.94
CA ILE A 193 -7.09 8.37 5.34
C ILE A 193 -8.35 7.51 5.36
N ALA A 194 -9.50 8.12 5.67
CA ALA A 194 -10.78 7.43 5.57
C ALA A 194 -11.10 7.11 4.10
N LEU A 195 -11.56 5.88 3.83
CA LEU A 195 -11.84 5.42 2.46
C LEU A 195 -12.78 6.36 1.69
N ARG A 196 -13.74 7.00 2.36
CA ARG A 196 -14.69 7.95 1.76
C ARG A 196 -14.06 9.28 1.34
N GLU A 197 -12.89 9.61 1.88
CA GLU A 197 -12.15 10.85 1.57
C GLU A 197 -11.19 10.67 0.40
N ILE A 198 -11.03 9.44 -0.10
CA ILE A 198 -10.18 9.16 -1.26
C ILE A 198 -10.91 9.60 -2.52
N ASP A 199 -10.44 10.66 -3.13
CA ASP A 199 -10.92 11.22 -4.37
C ASP A 199 -9.97 10.96 -5.56
N HIS A 200 -10.35 11.41 -6.75
CA HIS A 200 -9.52 11.32 -7.94
C HIS A 200 -8.19 12.07 -7.78
N LYS A 201 -8.20 13.19 -7.04
CA LYS A 201 -7.00 13.97 -6.77
C LYS A 201 -5.99 13.17 -5.94
N PHE A 202 -6.42 12.44 -4.92
CA PHE A 202 -5.55 11.57 -4.13
C PHE A 202 -4.87 10.51 -5.02
N VAL A 203 -5.60 9.92 -5.98
CA VAL A 203 -5.07 8.93 -6.93
C VAL A 203 -3.99 9.55 -7.81
N THR A 204 -4.24 10.73 -8.40
CA THR A 204 -3.27 11.42 -9.27
C THR A 204 -2.07 11.95 -8.49
N ASP A 205 -2.26 12.44 -7.26
CA ASP A 205 -1.18 12.89 -6.39
C ASP A 205 -0.26 11.72 -5.98
N PHE A 206 -0.81 10.52 -5.77
CA PHE A 206 0.01 9.33 -5.50
C PHE A 206 0.84 8.93 -6.71
N GLU A 207 0.28 8.94 -7.92
CA GLU A 207 1.05 8.71 -9.14
C GLU A 207 2.19 9.73 -9.28
N PHE A 208 1.89 11.01 -9.08
CA PHE A 208 2.89 12.08 -9.13
C PHE A 208 4.01 11.85 -8.12
N TYR A 209 3.68 11.49 -6.88
CA TYR A 209 4.65 11.14 -5.83
C TYR A 209 5.55 9.97 -6.25
N LEU A 210 4.97 8.91 -6.81
CA LEU A 210 5.73 7.75 -7.28
C LEU A 210 6.74 8.13 -8.37
N ARG A 211 6.37 9.03 -9.29
CA ARG A 211 7.24 9.46 -10.40
C ARG A 211 8.32 10.46 -9.94
N THR A 212 7.99 11.41 -9.08
CA THR A 212 8.87 12.51 -8.72
C THR A 212 9.73 12.20 -7.50
N VAL A 213 9.12 11.82 -6.38
CA VAL A 213 9.81 11.57 -5.11
C VAL A 213 10.42 10.17 -5.08
N SER A 214 9.62 9.15 -5.44
CA SER A 214 10.09 7.75 -5.44
C SER A 214 10.89 7.39 -6.70
N ARG A 215 10.96 8.28 -7.70
CA ARG A 215 11.69 8.13 -8.98
C ARG A 215 11.38 6.80 -9.70
N CYS A 216 10.15 6.33 -9.59
CA CYS A 216 9.71 5.11 -10.25
C CYS A 216 9.55 5.35 -11.76
N ASN A 217 9.99 4.38 -12.58
CA ASN A 217 9.68 4.39 -14.00
C ASN A 217 8.18 4.10 -14.23
N GLU A 218 7.70 4.37 -15.45
CA GLU A 218 6.29 4.29 -15.83
C GLU A 218 5.67 2.92 -15.52
N ASN A 219 6.34 1.84 -15.90
CA ASN A 219 5.85 0.47 -15.64
C ASN A 219 5.81 0.10 -14.17
N THR A 220 6.77 0.58 -13.38
CA THR A 220 6.79 0.37 -11.93
C THR A 220 5.66 1.16 -11.27
N THR A 221 5.47 2.42 -11.66
CA THR A 221 4.34 3.25 -11.22
C THR A 221 3.01 2.57 -11.55
N GLY A 222 2.83 2.12 -12.80
CA GLY A 222 1.62 1.42 -13.21
C GLY A 222 1.31 0.18 -12.36
N LYS A 223 2.33 -0.59 -11.95
CA LYS A 223 2.16 -1.75 -11.06
C LYS A 223 1.72 -1.36 -9.65
N PHE A 224 2.26 -0.28 -9.09
CA PHE A 224 1.78 0.25 -7.81
C PHE A 224 0.32 0.72 -7.91
N MET A 225 -0.03 1.43 -8.98
CA MET A 225 -1.39 1.91 -9.21
C MET A 225 -2.39 0.75 -9.41
N GLN A 226 -2.00 -0.35 -10.08
CA GLN A 226 -2.82 -1.56 -10.20
C GLN A 226 -3.15 -2.19 -8.85
N ILE A 227 -2.16 -2.28 -7.95
CA ILE A 227 -2.35 -2.83 -6.61
C ILE A 227 -3.22 -1.89 -5.77
N PHE A 228 -2.97 -0.59 -5.82
CA PHE A 228 -3.80 0.40 -5.13
C PHE A 228 -5.26 0.33 -5.62
N ARG A 229 -5.49 0.31 -6.93
CA ARG A 229 -6.84 0.14 -7.51
C ARG A 229 -7.52 -1.12 -7.00
N LYS A 230 -6.79 -2.23 -6.84
CA LYS A 230 -7.34 -3.46 -6.28
C LYS A 230 -7.90 -3.26 -4.87
N ILE A 231 -7.18 -2.54 -4.00
CA ILE A 231 -7.65 -2.24 -2.63
C ILE A 231 -8.89 -1.34 -2.66
N ILE A 232 -8.91 -0.34 -3.52
CA ILE A 232 -10.09 0.52 -3.72
C ILE A 232 -11.30 -0.26 -4.23
N LEU A 233 -11.11 -1.22 -5.13
CA LEU A 233 -12.19 -2.09 -5.60
C LEU A 233 -12.74 -2.98 -4.47
N ILE A 234 -11.91 -3.46 -3.56
CA ILE A 234 -12.38 -4.19 -2.37
C ILE A 234 -13.26 -3.27 -1.51
N ALA A 235 -12.82 -2.03 -1.26
CA ALA A 235 -13.60 -1.05 -0.51
C ALA A 235 -14.95 -0.74 -1.19
N LYS A 236 -14.96 -0.58 -2.50
CA LYS A 236 -16.17 -0.34 -3.30
C LYS A 236 -17.15 -1.51 -3.25
N ASN A 237 -16.65 -2.73 -3.43
CA ASN A 237 -17.48 -3.94 -3.42
C ASN A 237 -18.09 -4.22 -2.03
N ASN A 238 -17.45 -3.76 -0.96
CA ASN A 238 -18.00 -3.81 0.40
C ASN A 238 -18.90 -2.61 0.75
N GLY A 239 -19.15 -1.69 -0.20
CA GLY A 239 -20.01 -0.52 0.02
C GLY A 239 -19.41 0.57 0.90
N TRP A 240 -18.10 0.52 1.19
CA TRP A 240 -17.41 1.52 2.01
C TRP A 240 -17.08 2.81 1.23
N ILE A 241 -17.05 2.70 -0.10
CA ILE A 241 -16.90 3.81 -1.04
C ILE A 241 -18.07 3.80 -2.01
N THR A 242 -18.73 4.94 -2.19
CA THR A 242 -19.85 5.10 -3.13
C THR A 242 -19.39 5.49 -4.54
N VAL A 243 -18.38 6.37 -4.63
CA VAL A 243 -17.82 6.86 -5.89
C VAL A 243 -16.44 6.27 -6.09
N ASP A 244 -16.19 5.70 -7.27
CA ASP A 244 -14.87 5.11 -7.60
C ASP A 244 -13.86 6.21 -7.96
N PRO A 245 -12.82 6.44 -7.12
CA PRO A 245 -11.81 7.46 -7.41
C PRO A 245 -10.95 7.15 -8.64
N PHE A 246 -10.98 5.90 -9.12
CA PHE A 246 -10.29 5.46 -10.33
C PHE A 246 -11.18 5.46 -11.59
N ALA A 247 -12.44 5.94 -11.52
CA ALA A 247 -13.38 5.86 -12.65
C ALA A 247 -12.79 6.47 -13.94
N ASN A 248 -12.15 7.63 -13.82
CA ASN A 248 -11.55 8.36 -14.96
C ASN A 248 -10.01 8.25 -14.99
N TYR A 249 -9.43 7.26 -14.28
CA TYR A 249 -7.99 7.07 -14.22
C TYR A 249 -7.56 5.87 -15.06
N HIS A 250 -6.70 6.12 -16.05
CA HIS A 250 -6.13 5.07 -16.91
C HIS A 250 -4.69 4.77 -16.52
N ILE A 251 -4.42 3.51 -16.22
CA ILE A 251 -3.07 3.05 -15.89
C ILE A 251 -2.30 2.82 -17.19
N HIS A 252 -1.33 3.69 -17.47
CA HIS A 252 -0.47 3.57 -18.64
C HIS A 252 0.73 2.65 -18.32
N MET A 253 1.01 1.75 -19.25
CA MET A 253 2.20 0.90 -19.21
C MET A 253 2.83 0.88 -20.59
N LYS A 254 4.14 1.14 -20.64
CA LYS A 254 4.90 1.06 -21.90
C LYS A 254 5.23 -0.38 -22.22
N ALA A 255 5.01 -0.76 -23.46
CA ALA A 255 5.60 -1.98 -23.99
C ALA A 255 7.13 -1.86 -23.94
N VAL A 256 7.79 -2.89 -23.44
CA VAL A 256 9.25 -2.95 -23.39
C VAL A 256 9.70 -3.94 -24.42
N ASP A 257 10.32 -3.44 -25.48
CA ASP A 257 11.07 -4.28 -26.41
C ASP A 257 12.39 -4.67 -25.73
N ARG A 258 12.59 -5.97 -25.55
CA ARG A 258 13.81 -6.50 -24.93
C ARG A 258 14.79 -7.05 -25.94
N GLY A 259 14.44 -6.98 -27.21
CA GLY A 259 15.21 -7.61 -28.27
C GLY A 259 15.26 -9.14 -28.14
N TYR A 260 16.04 -9.75 -28.97
CA TYR A 260 16.35 -11.20 -28.99
C TYR A 260 17.79 -11.40 -29.47
N LEU A 261 18.36 -12.55 -29.13
CA LEU A 261 19.68 -12.94 -29.66
C LEU A 261 19.51 -13.60 -31.03
N THR A 262 20.37 -13.21 -31.96
CA THR A 262 20.46 -13.88 -33.26
C THR A 262 21.10 -15.25 -33.10
N GLU A 263 20.95 -16.10 -34.11
CA GLU A 263 21.56 -17.43 -34.14
C GLU A 263 23.09 -17.36 -34.03
N GLU A 264 23.70 -16.41 -34.72
CA GLU A 264 25.15 -16.16 -34.67
C GLU A 264 25.62 -15.71 -33.26
N GLU A 265 24.82 -14.93 -32.55
CA GLU A 265 25.13 -14.53 -31.19
C GLU A 265 25.01 -15.71 -30.22
N LEU A 266 23.99 -16.55 -30.40
CA LEU A 266 23.84 -17.78 -29.62
C LEU A 266 24.99 -18.74 -29.85
N GLU A 267 25.41 -18.93 -31.11
CA GLU A 267 26.58 -19.74 -31.45
C GLU A 267 27.87 -19.20 -30.82
N ARG A 268 28.08 -17.89 -30.84
CA ARG A 268 29.27 -17.28 -30.20
C ARG A 268 29.27 -17.54 -28.70
N ILE A 269 28.11 -17.45 -28.04
CA ILE A 269 27.97 -17.76 -26.61
C ILE A 269 28.25 -19.25 -26.36
N LEU A 270 27.69 -20.13 -27.18
CA LEU A 270 27.86 -21.59 -27.08
C LEU A 270 29.32 -22.01 -27.23
N LYS A 271 30.04 -21.45 -28.20
CA LYS A 271 31.45 -21.76 -28.51
C LYS A 271 32.45 -21.08 -27.57
N LYS A 272 32.00 -20.11 -26.75
CA LYS A 272 32.87 -19.35 -25.83
C LYS A 272 33.42 -20.28 -24.75
N ASP A 273 34.74 -20.37 -24.66
CA ASP A 273 35.43 -21.01 -23.56
C ASP A 273 35.50 -20.04 -22.35
N PHE A 274 35.06 -20.52 -21.21
CA PHE A 274 35.12 -19.80 -19.94
C PHE A 274 36.11 -20.51 -19.03
N GLN A 275 37.11 -19.79 -18.53
CA GLN A 275 38.07 -20.31 -17.56
C GLN A 275 37.47 -20.70 -16.20
N SER A 276 36.20 -20.40 -16.00
CA SER A 276 35.45 -20.65 -14.75
C SER A 276 34.31 -21.64 -14.99
N GLN A 277 34.34 -22.77 -14.29
CA GLN A 277 33.27 -23.77 -14.32
C GLN A 277 31.89 -23.19 -14.00
N ARG A 278 31.85 -22.21 -13.11
CA ARG A 278 30.61 -21.50 -12.76
C ARG A 278 30.02 -20.74 -13.97
N LEU A 279 30.86 -20.05 -14.73
CA LEU A 279 30.41 -19.32 -15.92
C LEU A 279 29.98 -20.29 -17.04
N GLU A 280 30.64 -21.43 -17.17
CA GLU A 280 30.18 -22.50 -18.08
C GLU A 280 28.78 -22.99 -17.73
N GLN A 281 28.53 -23.26 -16.44
CA GLN A 281 27.19 -23.65 -16.00
C GLN A 281 26.14 -22.60 -16.31
N VAL A 282 26.42 -21.31 -16.03
CA VAL A 282 25.52 -20.21 -16.34
C VAL A 282 25.21 -20.13 -17.82
N ARG A 283 26.24 -20.27 -18.68
CA ARG A 283 26.10 -20.35 -20.16
C ARG A 283 25.17 -21.51 -20.54
N ASP A 284 25.44 -22.70 -20.03
CA ASP A 284 24.71 -23.91 -20.41
C ASP A 284 23.24 -23.83 -19.99
N ILE A 285 22.95 -23.30 -18.80
CA ILE A 285 21.57 -23.00 -18.37
C ILE A 285 20.89 -22.00 -19.29
N PHE A 286 21.58 -20.91 -19.62
CA PHE A 286 21.05 -19.88 -20.49
C PHE A 286 20.72 -20.45 -21.88
N ILE A 287 21.66 -21.19 -22.49
CA ILE A 287 21.47 -21.87 -23.77
C ILE A 287 20.32 -22.88 -23.69
N PHE A 288 20.27 -23.69 -22.64
CA PHE A 288 19.17 -24.62 -22.41
C PHE A 288 17.81 -23.88 -22.34
N SER A 289 17.74 -22.76 -21.65
CA SER A 289 16.53 -21.93 -21.58
C SER A 289 16.16 -21.35 -22.96
N CYS A 290 17.12 -20.92 -23.77
CA CYS A 290 16.87 -20.41 -25.12
C CYS A 290 16.23 -21.46 -26.02
N PHE A 291 16.72 -22.69 -25.97
CA PHE A 291 16.23 -23.78 -26.85
C PHE A 291 14.97 -24.48 -26.32
N THR A 292 14.65 -24.35 -25.05
CA THR A 292 13.46 -24.98 -24.45
C THR A 292 12.34 -23.99 -24.14
N GLY A 293 12.60 -22.68 -24.17
CA GLY A 293 11.65 -21.65 -23.77
C GLY A 293 11.21 -21.74 -22.30
N LEU A 294 11.97 -22.47 -21.46
CA LEU A 294 11.71 -22.59 -20.03
C LEU A 294 12.24 -21.37 -19.30
N ALA A 295 11.48 -20.94 -18.27
CA ALA A 295 11.96 -19.93 -17.34
C ALA A 295 13.06 -20.53 -16.45
N TYR A 296 13.97 -19.68 -15.95
CA TYR A 296 15.05 -20.11 -15.06
C TYR A 296 14.58 -20.99 -13.90
N ILE A 297 13.47 -20.64 -13.27
CA ILE A 297 12.93 -21.39 -12.13
C ILE A 297 12.44 -22.80 -12.51
N ASP A 298 11.92 -22.96 -13.74
CA ASP A 298 11.47 -24.25 -14.25
C ASP A 298 12.69 -25.14 -14.55
N VAL A 299 13.78 -24.55 -15.10
CA VAL A 299 15.06 -25.25 -15.32
C VAL A 299 15.70 -25.61 -13.97
N TYR A 300 15.70 -24.69 -13.01
CA TYR A 300 16.23 -24.93 -11.66
C TYR A 300 15.56 -26.10 -10.94
N ASN A 301 14.24 -26.26 -11.15
CA ASN A 301 13.45 -27.33 -10.54
C ASN A 301 13.36 -28.60 -11.41
N LEU A 302 14.06 -28.64 -12.54
CA LEU A 302 14.03 -29.78 -13.46
C LEU A 302 14.56 -31.06 -12.78
N LYS A 303 13.81 -32.14 -12.93
CA LYS A 303 14.17 -33.47 -12.38
C LYS A 303 14.29 -34.48 -13.51
N LYS A 304 15.00 -35.60 -13.28
CA LYS A 304 15.09 -36.71 -14.22
C LYS A 304 13.72 -37.27 -14.64
N GLU A 305 12.77 -37.28 -13.72
CA GLU A 305 11.39 -37.75 -13.96
C GLU A 305 10.63 -36.89 -14.97
N ASN A 306 11.10 -35.66 -15.21
CA ASN A 306 10.53 -34.78 -16.23
C ASN A 306 10.98 -35.11 -17.65
N ILE A 307 11.98 -35.98 -17.79
CA ILE A 307 12.51 -36.42 -19.09
C ILE A 307 11.89 -37.78 -19.42
N CYS A 308 11.07 -37.81 -20.46
CA CYS A 308 10.42 -39.03 -20.95
C CYS A 308 10.96 -39.42 -22.30
N THR A 309 11.00 -40.75 -22.59
CA THR A 309 11.29 -41.24 -23.95
C THR A 309 9.95 -41.50 -24.64
N SER A 310 9.77 -40.95 -25.82
CA SER A 310 8.60 -41.17 -26.67
C SER A 310 8.69 -42.52 -27.41
N PHE A 311 7.63 -42.95 -28.07
CA PHE A 311 7.55 -44.21 -28.82
C PHE A 311 8.54 -44.26 -30.00
N ASP A 312 8.93 -43.10 -30.51
CA ASP A 312 9.94 -42.94 -31.60
C ASP A 312 11.40 -42.88 -31.09
N GLY A 313 11.60 -43.09 -29.80
CA GLY A 313 12.91 -43.00 -29.14
C GLY A 313 13.38 -41.57 -28.83
N SER A 314 12.66 -40.54 -29.26
CA SER A 314 12.98 -39.15 -28.94
C SER A 314 12.77 -38.82 -27.48
N LYS A 315 13.61 -37.95 -26.93
CA LYS A 315 13.48 -37.47 -25.56
C LYS A 315 12.60 -36.23 -25.50
N TRP A 316 11.69 -36.19 -24.53
CA TRP A 316 10.75 -35.13 -24.31
C TRP A 316 10.83 -34.61 -22.89
N LEU A 317 10.59 -33.31 -22.68
CA LEU A 317 10.36 -32.69 -21.39
C LEU A 317 8.87 -32.58 -21.12
N LYS A 318 8.43 -33.12 -19.96
CA LYS A 318 7.06 -33.00 -19.46
C LYS A 318 7.09 -32.42 -18.07
N LEU A 319 6.59 -31.20 -17.90
CA LEU A 319 6.54 -30.51 -16.62
C LEU A 319 5.41 -29.49 -16.58
N HIS A 320 5.16 -28.94 -15.41
CA HIS A 320 4.23 -27.80 -15.26
C HIS A 320 5.03 -26.54 -14.90
N ARG A 321 4.74 -25.43 -15.57
CA ARG A 321 5.38 -24.15 -15.24
C ARG A 321 5.08 -23.75 -13.81
N GLN A 322 6.09 -23.42 -13.03
CA GLN A 322 5.92 -23.06 -11.62
C GLN A 322 5.05 -21.81 -11.45
N LYS A 323 5.14 -20.84 -12.37
CA LYS A 323 4.40 -19.58 -12.27
C LYS A 323 2.92 -19.69 -12.58
N THR A 324 2.54 -20.56 -13.54
CA THR A 324 1.19 -20.59 -14.13
C THR A 324 0.52 -21.94 -14.01
N ALA A 325 1.23 -22.96 -13.52
CA ALA A 325 0.83 -24.37 -13.52
C ALA A 325 0.45 -24.90 -14.92
N THR A 326 0.82 -24.21 -16.00
CA THR A 326 0.55 -24.62 -17.37
C THR A 326 1.43 -25.83 -17.72
N PRO A 327 0.85 -26.92 -18.28
CA PRO A 327 1.63 -28.06 -18.72
C PRO A 327 2.54 -27.68 -19.89
N VAL A 328 3.75 -28.18 -19.88
CA VAL A 328 4.74 -28.03 -20.94
C VAL A 328 5.15 -29.41 -21.42
N ASN A 329 4.95 -29.68 -22.70
CA ASN A 329 5.41 -30.87 -23.39
C ASN A 329 6.22 -30.41 -24.59
N LEU A 330 7.52 -30.62 -24.57
CA LEU A 330 8.39 -30.20 -25.66
C LEU A 330 9.44 -31.26 -25.98
N PRO A 331 9.77 -31.48 -27.26
CA PRO A 331 10.84 -32.38 -27.65
C PRO A 331 12.20 -31.74 -27.32
N LEU A 332 13.14 -32.55 -26.87
CA LEU A 332 14.52 -32.13 -26.64
C LEU A 332 15.30 -32.15 -27.92
N LEU A 333 15.74 -30.98 -28.36
CA LEU A 333 16.64 -30.83 -29.49
C LEU A 333 18.08 -31.28 -29.13
N LYS A 334 18.97 -31.40 -30.12
CA LYS A 334 20.35 -31.89 -29.93
C LYS A 334 21.13 -31.10 -28.86
N ILE A 335 21.05 -29.77 -28.88
CA ILE A 335 21.79 -28.90 -27.93
C ILE A 335 21.33 -29.08 -26.50
N PRO A 336 20.03 -28.98 -26.17
CA PRO A 336 19.54 -29.29 -24.82
C PRO A 336 19.89 -30.71 -24.35
N LEU A 337 19.84 -31.71 -25.23
CA LEU A 337 20.23 -33.08 -24.89
C LEU A 337 21.71 -33.17 -24.51
N ALA A 338 22.62 -32.62 -25.31
CA ALA A 338 24.04 -32.59 -25.00
C ALA A 338 24.35 -31.88 -23.68
N ILE A 339 23.60 -30.82 -23.35
CA ILE A 339 23.73 -30.13 -22.04
C ILE A 339 23.29 -31.07 -20.91
N LEU A 340 22.16 -31.77 -21.03
CA LEU A 340 21.69 -32.70 -20.02
C LEU A 340 22.67 -33.85 -19.80
N GLU A 341 23.22 -34.41 -20.87
CA GLU A 341 24.25 -35.48 -20.83
C GLU A 341 25.54 -34.99 -20.17
N LYS A 342 26.00 -33.75 -20.47
CA LYS A 342 27.16 -33.12 -19.82
C LYS A 342 27.07 -33.10 -18.30
N TYR A 343 25.85 -32.92 -17.78
CA TYR A 343 25.58 -32.81 -16.33
C TYR A 343 25.02 -34.09 -15.72
N GLU A 344 24.85 -35.17 -16.49
CA GLU A 344 24.39 -36.45 -15.98
C GLU A 344 25.40 -37.05 -14.97
N GLY A 345 24.90 -37.44 -13.80
CA GLY A 345 25.73 -37.96 -12.72
C GLY A 345 26.57 -36.95 -11.93
N LYS A 346 26.65 -35.70 -12.38
CA LYS A 346 27.40 -34.64 -11.70
C LYS A 346 26.53 -33.84 -10.69
N LEU A 347 25.22 -34.04 -10.71
CA LEU A 347 24.24 -33.30 -9.91
C LEU A 347 23.49 -34.29 -9.05
N ASN A 348 23.66 -34.22 -7.72
CA ASN A 348 23.03 -35.09 -6.75
C ASN A 348 21.51 -35.02 -6.80
N GLY A 349 20.86 -35.84 -7.64
CA GLY A 349 19.42 -36.11 -7.63
C GLY A 349 18.46 -34.96 -8.03
N LYS A 350 18.93 -33.75 -8.10
CA LYS A 350 18.26 -32.58 -8.67
C LYS A 350 19.23 -31.93 -9.65
N TYR A 351 18.76 -31.62 -10.86
CA TYR A 351 19.49 -30.71 -11.74
C TYR A 351 19.45 -29.30 -11.09
N LYS A 352 19.97 -29.20 -9.87
CA LYS A 352 20.26 -27.93 -9.27
C LYS A 352 21.43 -27.35 -10.01
N VAL A 353 21.09 -26.61 -11.04
CA VAL A 353 22.02 -25.79 -11.77
C VAL A 353 22.14 -24.47 -10.97
N ALA A 354 22.68 -24.54 -9.79
CA ALA A 354 23.03 -23.40 -8.95
C ALA A 354 24.38 -23.66 -8.30
#